data_958c8c18fcd5a557516a482aed577c01
#
_entry.id   958c8c18fcd5a557516a482aed577c01
#
_cell.length_a   1.000
_cell.length_b   1.000
_cell.length_c   1.000
_cell.angle_alpha   90.00
_cell.angle_beta   90.00
_cell.angle_gamma   90.00
#
_symmetry.space_group_name_H-M   'P 1'
#
loop_
_entity.id
_entity.type
_entity.pdbx_description
1 polymer ?
#
loop_
_entity_poly.entity_id
_entity_poly.type
_entity_poly.pdbx_seq_one_letter_code
_entity_poly.pdbx_strand_id
1 'polypeptide(L)'
;MPNWVSTTLTVRGSEEEIKRFKDGIKDSRILESYVPCPTELHETVAGSVGTDKAEEHRKQQESNIAKYGHKDWYDWAYDNWGTKWGDCDTDISEPMVFSDGSWEVQARYMTAWGPADAGFLKVSAMFPTLLFTFDYDEEAGFFAGTQAMHNGASVFESMYEPCSYEGEIDYDDYESIDKYEAWKEEKSDAIFAEYAEFRKGLPV
;
A
#
# COMPACT_ATOMS: atom_id res chain seq x y z
N MET A 1 -6.29 14.41 11.24
CA MET A 1 -5.14 13.53 10.89
C MET A 1 -5.73 12.31 10.21
N PRO A 2 -5.07 11.69 9.24
CA PRO A 2 -5.54 10.41 8.73
C PRO A 2 -5.27 9.32 9.75
N ASN A 3 -6.04 8.25 9.73
CA ASN A 3 -5.58 6.99 10.26
C ASN A 3 -4.51 6.43 9.33
N TRP A 4 -3.41 6.00 9.90
CA TRP A 4 -2.31 5.45 9.11
C TRP A 4 -2.40 3.92 9.01
N VAL A 5 -2.10 3.43 7.82
CA VAL A 5 -1.91 1.99 7.58
C VAL A 5 -0.42 1.74 7.43
N SER A 6 0.14 0.98 8.36
CA SER A 6 1.51 0.49 8.29
C SER A 6 1.54 -0.73 7.37
N THR A 7 2.44 -0.76 6.41
CA THR A 7 2.54 -1.86 5.45
C THR A 7 3.98 -2.34 5.31
N THR A 8 4.16 -3.65 5.37
CA THR A 8 5.37 -4.32 4.91
C THR A 8 5.08 -4.98 3.57
N LEU A 9 5.68 -4.46 2.52
CA LEU A 9 5.65 -5.04 1.17
C LEU A 9 6.84 -5.97 1.00
N THR A 10 6.58 -7.19 0.59
CA THR A 10 7.59 -8.17 0.15
C THR A 10 7.41 -8.42 -1.34
N VAL A 11 8.44 -8.16 -2.15
CA VAL A 11 8.44 -8.42 -3.60
C VAL A 11 9.42 -9.54 -3.89
N ARG A 12 8.94 -10.62 -4.54
CA ARG A 12 9.70 -11.85 -4.79
C ARG A 12 9.68 -12.26 -6.26
N GLY A 13 10.81 -12.78 -6.75
CA GLY A 13 10.93 -13.29 -8.11
C GLY A 13 12.38 -13.59 -8.51
N SER A 14 12.69 -13.43 -9.78
CA SER A 14 14.06 -13.60 -10.30
C SER A 14 14.96 -12.42 -9.92
N GLU A 15 16.29 -12.65 -9.87
CA GLU A 15 17.28 -11.60 -9.61
C GLU A 15 17.12 -10.39 -10.53
N GLU A 16 16.98 -10.65 -11.83
CA GLU A 16 16.86 -9.61 -12.85
C GLU A 16 15.66 -8.72 -12.64
N GLU A 17 14.48 -9.32 -12.37
CA GLU A 17 13.25 -8.57 -12.18
C GLU A 17 13.22 -7.82 -10.84
N ILE A 18 13.77 -8.40 -9.75
CA ILE A 18 13.91 -7.72 -8.46
C ILE A 18 14.83 -6.49 -8.58
N LYS A 19 15.96 -6.64 -9.26
CA LYS A 19 16.84 -5.49 -9.54
C LYS A 19 16.15 -4.44 -10.40
N ARG A 20 15.47 -4.84 -11.47
CA ARG A 20 14.70 -3.93 -12.32
C ARG A 20 13.64 -3.17 -11.52
N PHE A 21 12.94 -3.85 -10.61
CA PHE A 21 11.97 -3.22 -9.72
C PHE A 21 12.65 -2.22 -8.78
N LYS A 22 13.73 -2.61 -8.09
CA LYS A 22 14.41 -1.73 -7.16
C LYS A 22 15.05 -0.51 -7.84
N ASP A 23 15.75 -0.72 -8.96
CA ASP A 23 16.47 0.33 -9.68
C ASP A 23 15.53 1.39 -10.28
N GLY A 24 14.27 1.04 -10.53
CA GLY A 24 13.26 1.97 -11.01
C GLY A 24 12.70 2.91 -9.93
N ILE A 25 12.92 2.62 -8.65
CA ILE A 25 12.40 3.43 -7.54
C ILE A 25 13.30 4.66 -7.33
N LYS A 26 12.69 5.83 -7.30
CA LYS A 26 13.34 7.13 -7.08
C LYS A 26 12.86 7.71 -5.75
N ASP A 27 13.77 8.35 -5.03
CA ASP A 27 13.49 9.08 -3.79
C ASP A 27 12.70 8.26 -2.76
N SER A 28 12.91 6.92 -2.75
CA SER A 28 12.17 5.96 -1.92
C SER A 28 10.65 6.07 -2.05
N ARG A 29 10.14 6.41 -3.25
CA ARG A 29 8.70 6.56 -3.55
C ARG A 29 8.29 5.56 -4.63
N ILE A 30 7.71 4.43 -4.23
CA ILE A 30 7.36 3.34 -5.16
C ILE A 30 6.23 3.78 -6.10
N LEU A 31 5.13 4.25 -5.54
CA LEU A 31 3.96 4.64 -6.33
C LEU A 31 4.24 5.84 -7.24
N GLU A 32 4.93 6.86 -6.74
CA GLU A 32 5.31 8.02 -7.54
C GLU A 32 6.26 7.64 -8.67
N SER A 33 7.12 6.66 -8.46
CA SER A 33 8.09 6.20 -9.47
C SER A 33 7.43 5.45 -10.63
N TYR A 34 6.42 4.63 -10.33
CA TYR A 34 5.77 3.75 -11.33
C TYR A 34 4.42 4.26 -11.81
N VAL A 35 3.72 5.01 -10.99
CA VAL A 35 2.40 5.58 -11.27
C VAL A 35 2.43 7.06 -10.90
N PRO A 36 3.22 7.91 -11.61
CA PRO A 36 3.41 9.31 -11.24
C PRO A 36 2.13 10.13 -11.46
N CYS A 37 1.85 11.02 -10.49
CA CYS A 37 0.79 12.01 -10.66
C CYS A 37 1.22 13.02 -11.75
N PRO A 38 0.36 13.33 -12.75
CA PRO A 38 0.65 14.37 -13.72
C PRO A 38 0.99 15.71 -13.04
N THR A 39 2.04 16.37 -13.50
CA THR A 39 2.56 17.61 -12.88
C THR A 39 1.49 18.69 -12.72
N GLU A 40 0.65 18.89 -13.74
CA GLU A 40 -0.40 19.91 -13.70
C GLU A 40 -1.47 19.61 -12.63
N LEU A 41 -1.76 18.33 -12.38
CA LEU A 41 -2.65 17.92 -11.30
C LEU A 41 -1.94 18.10 -9.94
N HIS A 42 -0.68 17.69 -9.84
CA HIS A 42 0.11 17.78 -8.62
C HIS A 42 0.26 19.24 -8.13
N GLU A 43 0.39 20.19 -9.05
CA GLU A 43 0.50 21.63 -8.75
C GLU A 43 -0.86 22.30 -8.50
N THR A 44 -1.99 21.63 -8.80
CA THR A 44 -3.32 22.19 -8.58
C THR A 44 -3.76 21.95 -7.14
N VAL A 45 -4.05 23.04 -6.41
CA VAL A 45 -4.51 22.99 -5.02
C VAL A 45 -5.80 22.17 -4.91
N ALA A 46 -5.80 21.15 -4.07
CA ALA A 46 -7.00 20.42 -3.73
C ALA A 46 -7.78 21.17 -2.63
N GLY A 47 -8.95 21.66 -2.96
CA GLY A 47 -9.82 22.41 -2.03
C GLY A 47 -10.04 23.86 -2.41
N SER A 48 -10.43 24.68 -1.44
CA SER A 48 -10.77 26.09 -1.64
C SER A 48 -9.52 26.97 -1.71
N VAL A 49 -9.52 27.89 -2.65
CA VAL A 49 -8.55 28.99 -2.74
C VAL A 49 -9.22 30.32 -2.37
N GLY A 50 -8.43 31.37 -2.13
CA GLY A 50 -8.95 32.70 -1.87
C GLY A 50 -9.82 33.21 -3.03
N THR A 51 -10.77 34.12 -2.71
CA THR A 51 -11.75 34.65 -3.69
C THR A 51 -11.09 35.33 -4.88
N ASP A 52 -9.92 35.93 -4.69
CA ASP A 52 -9.11 36.59 -5.72
C ASP A 52 -8.54 35.59 -6.77
N LYS A 53 -8.37 34.33 -6.40
CA LYS A 53 -7.85 33.26 -7.26
C LYS A 53 -8.92 32.24 -7.70
N ALA A 54 -10.14 32.38 -7.22
CA ALA A 54 -11.17 31.37 -7.41
C ALA A 54 -11.49 31.09 -8.90
N GLU A 55 -11.54 32.13 -9.74
CA GLU A 55 -11.86 31.98 -11.16
C GLU A 55 -10.70 31.32 -11.93
N GLU A 56 -9.45 31.67 -11.64
CA GLU A 56 -8.27 31.04 -12.24
C GLU A 56 -8.17 29.56 -11.84
N HIS A 57 -8.35 29.28 -10.55
CA HIS A 57 -8.36 27.92 -10.01
C HIS A 57 -9.47 27.06 -10.67
N ARG A 58 -10.68 27.58 -10.82
CA ARG A 58 -11.77 26.89 -11.50
C ARG A 58 -11.43 26.56 -12.95
N LYS A 59 -10.84 27.50 -13.72
CA LYS A 59 -10.39 27.26 -15.08
C LYS A 59 -9.30 26.19 -15.16
N GLN A 60 -8.38 26.20 -14.21
CA GLN A 60 -7.35 25.16 -14.12
C GLN A 60 -7.96 23.79 -13.87
N GLN A 61 -8.90 23.68 -12.93
CA GLN A 61 -9.60 22.42 -12.64
C GLN A 61 -10.40 21.93 -13.85
N GLU A 62 -11.10 22.80 -14.57
CA GLU A 62 -11.83 22.46 -15.81
C GLU A 62 -10.87 21.94 -16.90
N SER A 63 -9.71 22.59 -17.06
CA SER A 63 -8.67 22.13 -17.99
C SER A 63 -8.11 20.76 -17.60
N ASN A 64 -7.87 20.53 -16.31
CA ASN A 64 -7.40 19.27 -15.79
C ASN A 64 -8.42 18.14 -16.02
N ILE A 65 -9.70 18.39 -15.75
CA ILE A 65 -10.77 17.43 -16.01
C ILE A 65 -10.80 17.04 -17.49
N ALA A 66 -10.71 18.02 -18.39
CA ALA A 66 -10.72 17.77 -19.83
C ALA A 66 -9.51 16.94 -20.31
N LYS A 67 -8.35 17.12 -19.67
CA LYS A 67 -7.10 16.46 -20.08
C LYS A 67 -6.86 15.11 -19.37
N TYR A 68 -7.18 15.02 -18.08
CA TYR A 68 -6.82 13.91 -17.21
C TYR A 68 -8.00 13.18 -16.58
N GLY A 69 -9.22 13.71 -16.69
CA GLY A 69 -10.40 13.19 -16.01
C GLY A 69 -10.53 13.57 -14.53
N HIS A 70 -9.56 14.29 -13.98
CA HIS A 70 -9.46 14.67 -12.57
C HIS A 70 -9.21 16.17 -12.43
N LYS A 71 -9.77 16.81 -11.41
CA LYS A 71 -9.62 18.26 -11.20
C LYS A 71 -8.27 18.66 -10.56
N ASP A 72 -7.76 17.80 -9.69
CA ASP A 72 -6.55 18.04 -8.92
C ASP A 72 -5.87 16.70 -8.51
N TRP A 73 -4.72 16.80 -7.84
CA TRP A 73 -3.95 15.64 -7.37
C TRP A 73 -4.73 14.74 -6.42
N TYR A 74 -5.64 15.29 -5.61
CA TYR A 74 -6.35 14.53 -4.59
C TYR A 74 -7.31 13.50 -5.22
N ASP A 75 -8.18 13.96 -6.14
CA ASP A 75 -9.09 13.06 -6.85
C ASP A 75 -8.30 12.02 -7.66
N TRP A 76 -7.20 12.46 -8.30
CA TRP A 76 -6.34 11.57 -9.07
C TRP A 76 -5.67 10.51 -8.19
N ALA A 77 -5.15 10.89 -7.02
CA ALA A 77 -4.47 9.98 -6.10
C ALA A 77 -5.41 8.87 -5.60
N TYR A 78 -6.64 9.20 -5.26
CA TYR A 78 -7.64 8.20 -4.86
C TYR A 78 -7.94 7.20 -5.96
N ASP A 79 -8.14 7.66 -7.20
CA ASP A 79 -8.48 6.78 -8.32
C ASP A 79 -7.27 5.97 -8.83
N ASN A 80 -6.06 6.49 -8.66
CA ASN A 80 -4.87 5.88 -9.24
C ASN A 80 -3.99 5.15 -8.24
N TRP A 81 -3.94 5.59 -6.99
CA TRP A 81 -3.20 4.92 -5.92
C TRP A 81 -4.10 4.20 -4.92
N GLY A 82 -5.37 4.63 -4.75
CA GLY A 82 -6.27 4.14 -3.71
C GLY A 82 -6.08 4.83 -2.37
N THR A 83 -5.14 5.77 -2.27
CA THR A 83 -4.79 6.51 -1.05
C THR A 83 -4.40 7.94 -1.38
N LYS A 84 -4.45 8.82 -0.38
CA LYS A 84 -4.26 10.26 -0.58
C LYS A 84 -2.84 10.65 -1.03
N TRP A 85 -1.80 10.09 -0.42
CA TRP A 85 -0.41 10.56 -0.60
C TRP A 85 0.55 9.52 -1.15
N GLY A 86 0.05 8.37 -1.58
CA GLY A 86 0.87 7.24 -1.97
C GLY A 86 1.57 6.59 -0.77
N ASP A 87 2.72 6.00 -1.01
CA ASP A 87 3.59 5.42 -0.01
C ASP A 87 4.43 6.51 0.66
N CYS A 88 4.22 6.71 1.98
CA CYS A 88 4.91 7.69 2.81
C CYS A 88 5.96 7.00 3.68
N ASP A 89 7.03 7.73 4.03
CA ASP A 89 8.09 7.27 4.94
C ASP A 89 8.67 5.90 4.54
N THR A 90 8.86 5.71 3.24
CA THR A 90 9.24 4.42 2.66
C THR A 90 10.71 4.10 2.91
N ASP A 91 10.96 2.98 3.57
CA ASP A 91 12.28 2.35 3.72
C ASP A 91 12.36 1.08 2.90
N ILE A 92 13.41 0.91 2.09
CA ILE A 92 13.56 -0.19 1.13
C ILE A 92 14.86 -0.92 1.39
N SER A 93 14.78 -2.23 1.62
CA SER A 93 15.95 -3.08 1.84
C SER A 93 16.83 -3.25 0.60
N GLU A 94 18.05 -3.74 0.78
CA GLU A 94 18.79 -4.34 -0.32
C GLU A 94 18.17 -5.69 -0.71
N PRO A 95 18.24 -6.06 -2.01
CA PRO A 95 17.79 -7.37 -2.46
C PRO A 95 18.56 -8.52 -1.79
N MET A 96 17.85 -9.56 -1.41
CA MET A 96 18.38 -10.78 -0.80
C MET A 96 18.04 -12.01 -1.63
N VAL A 97 18.95 -12.99 -1.63
CA VAL A 97 18.73 -14.29 -2.27
C VAL A 97 18.36 -15.34 -1.22
N PHE A 98 17.37 -16.17 -1.55
CA PHE A 98 16.94 -17.29 -0.71
C PHE A 98 17.52 -18.62 -1.16
N SER A 99 17.45 -19.64 -0.30
CA SER A 99 18.00 -20.97 -0.55
C SER A 99 17.39 -21.70 -1.73
N ASP A 100 16.18 -21.33 -2.14
CA ASP A 100 15.50 -21.85 -3.34
C ASP A 100 15.89 -21.12 -4.64
N GLY A 101 16.80 -20.15 -4.54
CA GLY A 101 17.29 -19.37 -5.68
C GLY A 101 16.42 -18.16 -6.04
N SER A 102 15.30 -17.94 -5.37
CA SER A 102 14.50 -16.73 -5.53
C SER A 102 15.18 -15.52 -4.88
N TRP A 103 14.86 -14.34 -5.38
CA TRP A 103 15.31 -13.07 -4.83
C TRP A 103 14.12 -12.31 -4.24
N GLU A 104 14.40 -11.50 -3.24
CA GLU A 104 13.39 -10.72 -2.53
C GLU A 104 13.91 -9.33 -2.20
N VAL A 105 13.03 -8.34 -2.22
CA VAL A 105 13.23 -7.01 -1.66
C VAL A 105 12.04 -6.67 -0.78
N GLN A 106 12.28 -6.03 0.35
CA GLN A 106 11.22 -5.57 1.24
C GLN A 106 11.17 -4.05 1.27
N ALA A 107 9.96 -3.51 1.41
CA ALA A 107 9.72 -2.11 1.68
C ALA A 107 8.75 -1.96 2.85
N ARG A 108 9.02 -0.99 3.74
CA ARG A 108 8.08 -0.59 4.79
C ARG A 108 7.65 0.83 4.53
N TYR A 109 6.34 1.08 4.61
CA TYR A 109 5.79 2.40 4.35
C TYR A 109 4.45 2.60 5.06
N MET A 110 3.97 3.83 5.04
CA MET A 110 2.67 4.22 5.58
C MET A 110 1.77 4.73 4.46
N THR A 111 0.48 4.42 4.54
CA THR A 111 -0.55 5.01 3.66
C THR A 111 -1.70 5.60 4.47
N ALA A 112 -2.41 6.58 3.90
CA ALA A 112 -3.49 7.27 4.58
C ALA A 112 -4.83 6.57 4.34
N TRP A 113 -5.53 6.17 5.42
CA TRP A 113 -6.87 5.59 5.51
C TRP A 113 -7.10 4.22 4.88
N GLY A 114 -6.25 3.74 4.04
CA GLY A 114 -6.38 2.43 3.40
C GLY A 114 -5.11 2.01 2.69
N PRO A 115 -4.98 0.72 2.37
CA PRO A 115 -3.90 0.22 1.52
C PRO A 115 -3.95 0.88 0.15
N ALA A 116 -2.80 0.97 -0.51
CA ALA A 116 -2.69 1.61 -1.83
C ALA A 116 -2.96 0.62 -2.99
N ASP A 117 -4.04 -0.13 -2.91
CA ASP A 117 -4.34 -1.28 -3.80
C ASP A 117 -4.37 -0.90 -5.27
N ALA A 118 -5.06 0.19 -5.63
CA ALA A 118 -5.19 0.62 -7.02
C ALA A 118 -3.82 0.92 -7.66
N GLY A 119 -2.91 1.51 -6.89
CA GLY A 119 -1.56 1.80 -7.34
C GLY A 119 -0.71 0.54 -7.49
N PHE A 120 -0.72 -0.32 -6.49
CA PHE A 120 0.09 -1.54 -6.52
C PHE A 120 -0.43 -2.59 -7.50
N LEU A 121 -1.73 -2.64 -7.80
CA LEU A 121 -2.24 -3.43 -8.93
C LEU A 121 -1.61 -3.00 -10.26
N LYS A 122 -1.48 -1.69 -10.50
CA LYS A 122 -0.81 -1.17 -11.70
C LYS A 122 0.69 -1.49 -11.70
N VAL A 123 1.36 -1.34 -10.55
CA VAL A 123 2.78 -1.70 -10.41
C VAL A 123 2.98 -3.19 -10.68
N SER A 124 2.16 -4.07 -10.09
CA SER A 124 2.29 -5.52 -10.30
C SER A 124 2.06 -5.93 -11.76
N ALA A 125 1.21 -5.21 -12.50
CA ALA A 125 1.03 -5.42 -13.94
C ALA A 125 2.28 -5.06 -14.76
N MET A 126 3.11 -4.11 -14.30
CA MET A 126 4.38 -3.75 -14.95
C MET A 126 5.47 -4.80 -14.71
N PHE A 127 5.28 -5.65 -13.69
CA PHE A 127 6.19 -6.72 -13.28
C PHE A 127 5.44 -8.06 -13.19
N PRO A 128 4.97 -8.62 -14.31
CA PRO A 128 4.03 -9.74 -14.31
C PRO A 128 4.60 -11.06 -13.77
N THR A 129 5.91 -11.13 -13.57
CA THR A 129 6.61 -12.30 -13.02
C THR A 129 6.99 -12.15 -11.55
N LEU A 130 6.73 -10.96 -10.96
CA LEU A 130 6.95 -10.71 -9.54
C LEU A 130 5.68 -10.97 -8.73
N LEU A 131 5.85 -11.55 -7.56
CA LEU A 131 4.82 -11.66 -6.53
C LEU A 131 4.99 -10.52 -5.53
N PHE A 132 3.95 -9.74 -5.33
CA PHE A 132 3.87 -8.65 -4.34
C PHE A 132 3.01 -9.11 -3.19
N THR A 133 3.55 -9.16 -1.98
CA THR A 133 2.83 -9.52 -0.75
C THR A 133 2.84 -8.34 0.20
N PHE A 134 1.70 -8.00 0.74
CA PHE A 134 1.48 -6.88 1.63
C PHE A 134 0.95 -7.39 2.97
N ASP A 135 1.70 -7.15 4.04
CA ASP A 135 1.24 -7.34 5.40
C ASP A 135 0.94 -5.96 5.98
N TYR A 136 -0.31 -5.69 6.34
CA TYR A 136 -0.77 -4.37 6.73
C TYR A 136 -1.57 -4.37 8.03
N ASP A 137 -1.46 -3.25 8.76
CA ASP A 137 -2.16 -3.00 10.02
C ASP A 137 -2.59 -1.51 10.09
N GLU A 138 -3.85 -1.24 10.37
CA GLU A 138 -4.39 0.12 10.50
C GLU A 138 -4.38 0.54 11.97
N GLU A 139 -3.85 1.74 12.28
CA GLU A 139 -3.53 2.21 13.63
C GLU A 139 -4.72 2.27 14.60
N ALA A 140 -5.95 2.43 14.11
CA ALA A 140 -7.16 2.43 14.94
C ALA A 140 -7.78 1.01 15.07
N GLY A 141 -7.18 -0.02 14.43
CA GLY A 141 -7.60 -1.40 14.54
C GLY A 141 -8.85 -1.75 13.72
N PHE A 142 -9.19 -0.98 12.69
CA PHE A 142 -10.33 -1.30 11.84
C PHE A 142 -10.04 -2.50 10.93
N PHE A 143 -8.80 -2.69 10.52
CA PHE A 143 -8.40 -3.84 9.72
C PHE A 143 -6.90 -4.13 9.84
N ALA A 144 -6.54 -5.39 9.74
CA ALA A 144 -5.19 -5.90 9.58
C ALA A 144 -5.22 -7.18 8.76
N GLY A 145 -4.18 -7.47 7.99
CA GLY A 145 -4.19 -8.67 7.16
C GLY A 145 -3.03 -8.77 6.18
N THR A 146 -3.15 -9.78 5.31
CA THR A 146 -2.21 -10.06 4.23
C THR A 146 -2.94 -10.08 2.89
N GLN A 147 -2.37 -9.39 1.90
CA GLN A 147 -2.82 -9.41 0.51
C GLN A 147 -1.66 -9.81 -0.41
N ALA A 148 -1.94 -10.48 -1.50
CA ALA A 148 -0.96 -10.71 -2.55
C ALA A 148 -1.49 -10.30 -3.92
N MET A 149 -0.60 -9.68 -4.70
CA MET A 149 -0.88 -9.25 -6.07
C MET A 149 0.13 -9.88 -7.03
N HIS A 150 -0.36 -10.29 -8.18
CA HIS A 150 0.45 -10.85 -9.25
C HIS A 150 -0.13 -10.45 -10.60
N ASN A 151 0.70 -9.95 -11.51
CA ASN A 151 0.32 -9.59 -12.88
C ASN A 151 -0.96 -8.73 -12.98
N GLY A 152 -1.07 -7.70 -12.13
CA GLY A 152 -2.19 -6.76 -12.13
C GLY A 152 -3.48 -7.26 -11.50
N ALA A 153 -3.44 -8.39 -10.81
CA ALA A 153 -4.60 -8.97 -10.12
C ALA A 153 -4.30 -9.20 -8.64
N SER A 154 -5.29 -8.99 -7.77
CA SER A 154 -5.28 -9.51 -6.41
C SER A 154 -5.50 -11.03 -6.49
N VAL A 155 -4.53 -11.80 -5.98
CA VAL A 155 -4.54 -13.27 -6.06
C VAL A 155 -4.77 -13.93 -4.70
N PHE A 156 -4.57 -13.18 -3.62
CA PHE A 156 -4.85 -13.59 -2.24
C PHE A 156 -5.24 -12.38 -1.40
N GLU A 157 -6.18 -12.55 -0.50
CA GLU A 157 -6.54 -11.57 0.51
C GLU A 157 -7.15 -12.29 1.72
N SER A 158 -6.61 -12.04 2.90
CA SER A 158 -7.17 -12.48 4.16
C SER A 158 -6.94 -11.40 5.21
N MET A 159 -7.99 -11.03 5.94
CA MET A 159 -7.96 -9.93 6.90
C MET A 159 -8.82 -10.21 8.12
N TYR A 160 -8.56 -9.50 9.21
CA TYR A 160 -9.38 -9.44 10.40
C TYR A 160 -9.51 -8.00 10.90
N GLU A 161 -10.46 -7.79 11.80
CA GLU A 161 -10.71 -6.48 12.41
C GLU A 161 -10.20 -6.51 13.86
N PRO A 162 -9.04 -5.90 14.19
CA PRO A 162 -8.53 -5.85 15.56
C PRO A 162 -9.53 -5.29 16.57
N CYS A 163 -10.37 -4.32 16.16
CA CYS A 163 -11.44 -3.75 16.99
C CYS A 163 -12.60 -4.73 17.27
N SER A 164 -12.65 -5.91 16.63
CA SER A 164 -13.64 -6.96 16.91
C SER A 164 -13.30 -7.85 18.11
N TYR A 165 -12.17 -7.58 18.78
CA TYR A 165 -11.84 -8.29 20.01
C TYR A 165 -12.92 -8.09 21.09
N GLU A 166 -13.49 -9.18 21.58
CA GLU A 166 -14.60 -9.13 22.55
C GLU A 166 -14.14 -8.97 24.01
N GLY A 167 -12.81 -9.04 24.27
CA GLY A 167 -12.26 -8.80 25.60
C GLY A 167 -12.19 -7.32 25.96
N GLU A 168 -12.19 -7.03 27.26
CA GLU A 168 -11.90 -5.68 27.74
C GLU A 168 -10.40 -5.40 27.60
N ILE A 169 -10.03 -4.23 27.05
CA ILE A 169 -8.64 -3.78 26.97
C ILE A 169 -8.47 -2.66 28.00
N ASP A 170 -7.79 -3.00 29.09
CA ASP A 170 -7.33 -2.03 30.09
C ASP A 170 -5.85 -1.77 29.84
N TYR A 171 -5.52 -0.57 29.37
CA TYR A 171 -4.14 -0.19 29.06
C TYR A 171 -3.24 -0.01 30.31
N ASP A 172 -3.81 0.00 31.52
CA ASP A 172 -3.11 0.02 32.79
C ASP A 172 -2.89 -1.41 33.35
N ASP A 173 -3.52 -2.43 32.74
CA ASP A 173 -3.41 -3.84 33.11
C ASP A 173 -2.65 -4.65 32.04
N TYR A 174 -1.41 -5.02 32.35
CA TYR A 174 -0.56 -5.82 31.46
C TYR A 174 -1.18 -7.18 31.07
N GLU A 175 -1.93 -7.83 31.96
CA GLU A 175 -2.57 -9.12 31.66
C GLU A 175 -3.67 -8.95 30.59
N SER A 176 -4.39 -7.83 30.63
CA SER A 176 -5.40 -7.47 29.63
C SER A 176 -4.75 -7.21 28.25
N ILE A 177 -3.64 -6.47 28.24
CA ILE A 177 -2.87 -6.19 27.02
C ILE A 177 -2.30 -7.49 26.44
N ASP A 178 -1.68 -8.35 27.25
CA ASP A 178 -1.12 -9.63 26.82
C ASP A 178 -2.17 -10.54 26.16
N LYS A 179 -3.40 -10.56 26.69
CA LYS A 179 -4.52 -11.32 26.09
C LYS A 179 -4.93 -10.78 24.72
N TYR A 180 -4.96 -9.47 24.58
CA TYR A 180 -5.26 -8.84 23.30
C TYR A 180 -4.18 -9.09 22.26
N GLU A 181 -2.90 -8.95 22.64
CA GLU A 181 -1.79 -9.23 21.74
C GLU A 181 -1.71 -10.71 21.34
N ALA A 182 -1.95 -11.64 22.27
CA ALA A 182 -2.01 -13.08 21.97
C ALA A 182 -3.16 -13.41 21.00
N TRP A 183 -4.31 -12.76 21.13
CA TRP A 183 -5.41 -12.92 20.20
C TRP A 183 -5.08 -12.36 18.81
N LYS A 184 -4.40 -11.21 18.71
CA LYS A 184 -3.92 -10.68 17.42
C LYS A 184 -2.90 -11.60 16.76
N GLU A 185 -1.97 -12.15 17.54
CA GLU A 185 -0.98 -13.11 17.07
C GLU A 185 -1.67 -14.36 16.50
N GLU A 186 -2.67 -14.94 17.20
CA GLU A 186 -3.46 -16.08 16.69
C GLU A 186 -4.12 -15.77 15.35
N LYS A 187 -4.70 -14.56 15.18
CA LYS A 187 -5.30 -14.15 13.91
C LYS A 187 -4.27 -14.01 12.80
N SER A 188 -3.14 -13.38 13.09
CA SER A 188 -2.04 -13.22 12.14
C SER A 188 -1.46 -14.56 11.73
N ASP A 189 -1.24 -15.49 12.66
CA ASP A 189 -0.73 -16.83 12.39
C ASP A 189 -1.68 -17.63 11.49
N ALA A 190 -3.00 -17.50 11.71
CA ALA A 190 -4.01 -18.13 10.85
C ALA A 190 -3.91 -17.62 9.41
N ILE A 191 -3.79 -16.29 9.22
CA ILE A 191 -3.60 -15.66 7.91
C ILE A 191 -2.29 -16.13 7.25
N PHE A 192 -1.20 -16.15 7.99
CA PHE A 192 0.09 -16.64 7.47
C PHE A 192 0.03 -18.10 7.06
N ALA A 193 -0.70 -18.94 7.79
CA ALA A 193 -0.91 -20.34 7.43
C ALA A 193 -1.71 -20.47 6.12
N GLU A 194 -2.79 -19.71 5.97
CA GLU A 194 -3.58 -19.64 4.73
C GLU A 194 -2.71 -19.18 3.55
N TYR A 195 -1.94 -18.11 3.75
CA TYR A 195 -1.04 -17.59 2.72
C TYR A 195 0.07 -18.57 2.35
N ALA A 196 0.66 -19.26 3.33
CA ALA A 196 1.68 -20.28 3.09
C ALA A 196 1.11 -21.47 2.26
N GLU A 197 -0.14 -21.85 2.48
CA GLU A 197 -0.81 -22.90 1.68
C GLU A 197 -1.09 -22.39 0.26
N PHE A 198 -1.61 -21.17 0.13
CA PHE A 198 -1.83 -20.52 -1.17
C PHE A 198 -0.54 -20.46 -2.01
N ARG A 199 0.59 -20.08 -1.40
CA ARG A 199 1.88 -19.96 -2.09
C ARG A 199 2.38 -21.27 -2.70
N LYS A 200 2.05 -22.43 -2.15
CA LYS A 200 2.47 -23.74 -2.71
C LYS A 200 1.95 -23.97 -4.13
N GLY A 201 0.88 -23.29 -4.51
CA GLY A 201 0.29 -23.38 -5.84
C GLY A 201 0.83 -22.37 -6.84
N LEU A 202 1.69 -21.44 -6.44
CA LEU A 202 2.22 -20.41 -7.32
C LEU A 202 3.54 -20.87 -7.99
N PRO A 203 3.74 -20.54 -9.27
CA PRO A 203 4.96 -20.88 -10.02
C PRO A 203 6.13 -19.90 -9.77
N VAL A 204 6.20 -19.28 -8.58
CA VAL A 204 7.19 -18.22 -8.26
C VAL A 204 8.23 -18.72 -7.28
#